data_2105eebd0f777f8cbaa6995baff928f5
#
_entry.id   2105eebd0f777f8cbaa6995baff928f5
#
_cell.length_a   1.000
_cell.length_b   1.000
_cell.length_c   1.000
_cell.angle_alpha   90.00
_cell.angle_beta   90.00
_cell.angle_gamma   90.00
#
_symmetry.space_group_name_H-M   'P 1'
#
loop_
_entity.id
_entity.type
_entity.pdbx_description
1 polymer ?
#
loop_
_entity_poly.entity_id
_entity_poly.type
_entity_poly.pdbx_seq_one_letter_code
_entity_poly.pdbx_strand_id
1 'polypeptide(L)'
;RTGARQLGLADPERMFVEGLLADIGHLVMFQADPDTAQLAHETANSKSIPIHEAEQAVMGCNYAEVGAALASAWHLPGGFAMAIGAQLKPALAGPHVTEAALLHLANQILATDEDENPDEAVLERMDPMTAAMLEISVERISSIRATVRNEKSAVIALFFPGRG
;
A
#
# COMPACT_ATOMS: atom_id res chain seq x y z
N ARG A 1 1.59 8.52 7.44
CA ARG A 1 1.36 9.67 8.34
C ARG A 1 1.08 10.94 7.55
N THR A 2 1.94 11.30 6.64
CA THR A 2 1.84 12.52 5.82
C THR A 2 0.58 12.56 4.97
N GLY A 3 0.28 11.49 4.22
CA GLY A 3 -0.94 11.40 3.41
C GLY A 3 -2.21 11.53 4.23
N ALA A 4 -2.28 10.88 5.40
CA ALA A 4 -3.41 10.99 6.31
C ALA A 4 -3.63 12.42 6.83
N ARG A 5 -2.55 13.14 7.15
CA ARG A 5 -2.63 14.56 7.57
C ARG A 5 -3.10 15.48 6.44
N GLN A 6 -2.59 15.29 5.22
CA GLN A 6 -2.99 16.09 4.05
C GLN A 6 -4.46 15.86 3.68
N LEU A 7 -5.00 14.68 3.98
CA LEU A 7 -6.40 14.31 3.75
C LEU A 7 -7.32 14.67 4.93
N GLY A 8 -6.78 15.27 6.00
CA GLY A 8 -7.57 15.74 7.14
C GLY A 8 -8.18 14.65 8.01
N LEU A 9 -7.56 13.47 8.05
CA LEU A 9 -8.08 12.31 8.76
C LEU A 9 -7.88 12.40 10.27
N ALA A 10 -8.81 11.82 11.02
CA ALA A 10 -8.90 11.97 12.46
C ALA A 10 -7.76 11.29 13.25
N ASP A 11 -7.12 10.24 12.71
CA ASP A 11 -6.06 9.47 13.39
C ASP A 11 -4.85 9.16 12.50
N PRO A 12 -3.94 10.13 12.29
CA PRO A 12 -2.73 9.93 11.47
C PRO A 12 -1.76 8.90 12.07
N GLU A 13 -1.76 8.70 13.39
CA GLU A 13 -0.86 7.75 14.05
C GLU A 13 -1.30 6.31 13.76
N ARG A 14 -2.60 6.07 13.85
CA ARG A 14 -3.18 4.78 13.47
C ARG A 14 -2.88 4.46 12.00
N MET A 15 -3.13 5.41 11.10
CA MET A 15 -2.83 5.25 9.67
C MET A 15 -1.36 4.98 9.39
N PHE A 16 -0.47 5.57 10.18
CA PHE A 16 0.96 5.28 10.10
C PHE A 16 1.27 3.80 10.43
N VAL A 17 0.69 3.27 11.49
CA VAL A 17 0.86 1.86 11.88
C VAL A 17 0.23 0.91 10.85
N GLU A 18 -0.97 1.23 10.35
CA GLU A 18 -1.62 0.46 9.27
C GLU A 18 -0.74 0.44 8.02
N GLY A 19 -0.15 1.58 7.62
CA GLY A 19 0.78 1.65 6.50
C GLY A 19 2.06 0.82 6.70
N LEU A 20 2.61 0.77 7.92
CA LEU A 20 3.77 -0.08 8.23
C LEU A 20 3.45 -1.57 8.12
N LEU A 21 2.21 -1.95 8.37
CA LEU A 21 1.76 -3.34 8.35
C LEU A 21 1.11 -3.73 7.02
N ALA A 22 0.89 -2.79 6.11
CA ALA A 22 0.18 -3.04 4.86
C ALA A 22 0.80 -4.17 4.03
N ASP A 23 2.13 -4.23 3.97
CA ASP A 23 2.89 -5.20 3.18
C ASP A 23 3.44 -6.37 4.02
N ILE A 24 3.07 -6.48 5.30
CA ILE A 24 3.60 -7.52 6.20
C ILE A 24 3.32 -8.93 5.69
N GLY A 25 2.25 -9.11 4.90
CA GLY A 25 1.89 -10.37 4.29
C GLY A 25 2.97 -10.93 3.38
N HIS A 26 3.67 -10.09 2.61
CA HIS A 26 4.79 -10.53 1.78
C HIS A 26 5.88 -11.20 2.60
N LEU A 27 6.24 -10.59 3.75
CA LEU A 27 7.26 -11.15 4.64
C LEU A 27 6.85 -12.53 5.16
N VAL A 28 5.58 -12.67 5.54
CA VAL A 28 5.04 -13.97 6.03
C VAL A 28 5.06 -15.02 4.93
N MET A 29 4.64 -14.66 3.71
CA MET A 29 4.64 -15.56 2.55
C MET A 29 6.06 -16.02 2.20
N PHE A 30 7.02 -15.10 2.14
CA PHE A 30 8.43 -15.44 1.91
C PHE A 30 9.03 -16.31 3.02
N GLN A 31 8.63 -16.11 4.27
CA GLN A 31 9.11 -16.90 5.39
C GLN A 31 8.50 -18.31 5.42
N ALA A 32 7.23 -18.44 5.02
CA ALA A 32 6.50 -19.70 5.04
C ALA A 32 6.88 -20.60 3.86
N ASP A 33 6.99 -20.04 2.65
CA ASP A 33 7.33 -20.76 1.43
C ASP A 33 8.12 -19.85 0.47
N PRO A 34 9.43 -19.72 0.65
CA PRO A 34 10.27 -18.83 -0.12
C PRO A 34 10.30 -19.15 -1.62
N ASP A 35 10.27 -20.44 -1.96
CA ASP A 35 10.36 -20.87 -3.37
C ASP A 35 9.09 -20.50 -4.14
N THR A 36 7.92 -20.72 -3.55
CA THR A 36 6.64 -20.36 -4.17
C THR A 36 6.44 -18.85 -4.19
N ALA A 37 6.87 -18.13 -3.15
CA ALA A 37 6.83 -16.67 -3.14
C ALA A 37 7.76 -16.06 -4.21
N GLN A 38 8.95 -16.61 -4.40
CA GLN A 38 9.86 -16.22 -5.48
C GLN A 38 9.23 -16.48 -6.87
N LEU A 39 8.59 -17.63 -7.07
CA LEU A 39 7.89 -17.96 -8.31
C LEU A 39 6.75 -16.97 -8.59
N ALA A 40 6.03 -16.49 -7.57
CA ALA A 40 5.01 -15.46 -7.74
C ALA A 40 5.62 -14.14 -8.25
N HIS A 41 6.76 -13.71 -7.70
CA HIS A 41 7.49 -12.52 -8.19
C HIS A 41 7.97 -12.68 -9.64
N GLU A 42 8.55 -13.81 -9.99
CA GLU A 42 8.96 -14.11 -11.37
C GLU A 42 7.78 -14.12 -12.33
N THR A 43 6.64 -14.69 -11.89
CA THR A 43 5.39 -14.69 -12.66
C THR A 43 4.86 -13.29 -12.88
N ALA A 44 4.83 -12.44 -11.84
CA ALA A 44 4.41 -11.06 -11.95
C ALA A 44 5.24 -10.30 -12.99
N ASN A 45 6.58 -10.41 -12.88
CA ASN A 45 7.50 -9.74 -13.78
C ASN A 45 7.38 -10.24 -15.23
N SER A 46 7.35 -11.56 -15.43
CA SER A 46 7.30 -12.15 -16.79
C SER A 46 6.00 -11.87 -17.53
N LYS A 47 4.89 -11.78 -16.80
CA LYS A 47 3.56 -11.51 -17.36
C LYS A 47 3.16 -10.03 -17.29
N SER A 48 3.96 -9.18 -16.67
CA SER A 48 3.66 -7.77 -16.41
C SER A 48 2.29 -7.58 -15.72
N ILE A 49 2.01 -8.41 -14.72
CA ILE A 49 0.79 -8.34 -13.90
C ILE A 49 1.13 -7.88 -12.47
N PRO A 50 0.15 -7.30 -11.74
CA PRO A 50 0.33 -6.97 -10.34
C PRO A 50 0.75 -8.19 -9.51
N ILE A 51 1.63 -7.96 -8.52
CA ILE A 51 2.17 -9.04 -7.67
C ILE A 51 1.06 -9.83 -6.96
N HIS A 52 0.03 -9.18 -6.47
CA HIS A 52 -1.09 -9.83 -5.77
C HIS A 52 -1.89 -10.80 -6.66
N GLU A 53 -1.95 -10.53 -7.98
CA GLU A 53 -2.58 -11.46 -8.93
C GLU A 53 -1.71 -12.70 -9.17
N ALA A 54 -0.39 -12.51 -9.25
CA ALA A 54 0.54 -13.61 -9.37
C ALA A 54 0.57 -14.47 -8.10
N GLU A 55 0.59 -13.84 -6.92
CA GLU A 55 0.47 -14.53 -5.63
C GLU A 55 -0.80 -15.35 -5.54
N GLN A 56 -1.95 -14.75 -5.88
CA GLN A 56 -3.23 -15.47 -5.91
C GLN A 56 -3.19 -16.69 -6.83
N ALA A 57 -2.57 -16.56 -8.00
CA ALA A 57 -2.49 -17.65 -8.98
C ALA A 57 -1.52 -18.78 -8.56
N VAL A 58 -0.43 -18.44 -7.89
CA VAL A 58 0.67 -19.37 -7.57
C VAL A 58 0.52 -19.94 -6.16
N MET A 59 0.13 -19.12 -5.19
CA MET A 59 0.05 -19.47 -3.76
C MET A 59 -1.40 -19.70 -3.28
N GLY A 60 -2.40 -19.30 -4.04
CA GLY A 60 -3.82 -19.37 -3.66
C GLY A 60 -4.28 -18.28 -2.69
N CYS A 61 -3.40 -17.38 -2.30
CA CYS A 61 -3.69 -16.20 -1.48
C CYS A 61 -2.73 -15.07 -1.87
N ASN A 62 -3.07 -13.83 -1.53
CA ASN A 62 -2.22 -12.66 -1.75
C ASN A 62 -1.78 -12.02 -0.44
N TYR A 63 -0.81 -11.11 -0.52
CA TYR A 63 -0.22 -10.47 0.64
C TYR A 63 -1.22 -9.70 1.51
N ALA A 64 -2.27 -9.11 0.94
CA ALA A 64 -3.28 -8.39 1.69
C ALA A 64 -4.13 -9.34 2.57
N GLU A 65 -4.49 -10.50 2.02
CA GLU A 65 -5.22 -11.55 2.76
C GLU A 65 -4.38 -12.12 3.90
N VAL A 66 -3.11 -12.41 3.62
CA VAL A 66 -2.15 -12.92 4.63
C VAL A 66 -1.89 -11.88 5.72
N GLY A 67 -1.71 -10.61 5.34
CA GLY A 67 -1.55 -9.51 6.29
C GLY A 67 -2.78 -9.32 7.19
N ALA A 68 -3.98 -9.42 6.64
CA ALA A 68 -5.24 -9.36 7.40
C ALA A 68 -5.37 -10.54 8.39
N ALA A 69 -5.01 -11.75 7.96
CA ALA A 69 -5.00 -12.93 8.82
C ALA A 69 -4.01 -12.76 9.98
N LEU A 70 -2.81 -12.23 9.70
CA LEU A 70 -1.81 -11.95 10.72
C LEU A 70 -2.28 -10.87 11.71
N ALA A 71 -2.86 -9.77 11.22
CA ALA A 71 -3.42 -8.70 12.06
C ALA A 71 -4.51 -9.24 13.00
N SER A 72 -5.35 -10.15 12.49
CA SER A 72 -6.37 -10.84 13.28
C SER A 72 -5.75 -11.75 14.34
N ALA A 73 -4.74 -12.54 13.96
CA ALA A 73 -4.03 -13.45 14.87
C ALA A 73 -3.29 -12.70 16.00
N TRP A 74 -2.78 -11.52 15.71
CA TRP A 74 -2.14 -10.64 16.69
C TRP A 74 -3.14 -9.83 17.52
N HIS A 75 -4.44 -9.98 17.29
CA HIS A 75 -5.51 -9.25 17.98
C HIS A 75 -5.31 -7.72 17.88
N LEU A 76 -4.89 -7.23 16.73
CA LEU A 76 -4.74 -5.79 16.53
C LEU A 76 -6.10 -5.07 16.64
N PRO A 77 -6.12 -3.83 17.16
CA PRO A 77 -7.36 -3.09 17.42
C PRO A 77 -8.22 -2.92 16.16
N GLY A 78 -9.52 -2.85 16.38
CA GLY A 78 -10.57 -2.87 15.37
C GLY A 78 -10.28 -2.14 14.06
N GLY A 79 -10.54 -2.82 12.96
CA GLY A 79 -10.42 -2.29 11.62
C GLY A 79 -9.09 -2.55 10.92
N PHE A 80 -7.97 -2.81 11.64
CA PHE A 80 -6.67 -3.09 11.01
C PHE A 80 -6.75 -4.24 10.01
N ALA A 81 -7.27 -5.38 10.44
CA ALA A 81 -7.40 -6.54 9.56
C ALA A 81 -8.29 -6.25 8.35
N MET A 82 -9.38 -5.47 8.54
CA MET A 82 -10.28 -5.11 7.44
C MET A 82 -9.63 -4.11 6.48
N ALA A 83 -8.95 -3.09 6.98
CA ALA A 83 -8.26 -2.11 6.15
C ALA A 83 -7.12 -2.75 5.34
N ILE A 84 -6.28 -3.57 5.99
CA ILE A 84 -5.18 -4.29 5.34
C ILE A 84 -5.71 -5.30 4.32
N GLY A 85 -6.73 -6.09 4.67
CA GLY A 85 -7.29 -7.09 3.77
C GLY A 85 -7.98 -6.51 2.55
N ALA A 86 -8.58 -5.34 2.68
CA ALA A 86 -9.30 -4.67 1.60
C ALA A 86 -8.48 -3.61 0.85
N GLN A 87 -7.17 -3.45 1.14
CA GLN A 87 -6.33 -2.43 0.48
C GLN A 87 -6.25 -2.55 -1.05
N LEU A 88 -6.50 -3.74 -1.60
CA LEU A 88 -6.57 -3.97 -3.04
C LEU A 88 -7.94 -3.65 -3.64
N LYS A 89 -9.00 -3.70 -2.82
CA LYS A 89 -10.39 -3.41 -3.19
C LYS A 89 -11.10 -2.68 -2.04
N PRO A 90 -10.87 -1.37 -1.85
CA PRO A 90 -11.33 -0.61 -0.68
C PRO A 90 -12.82 -0.70 -0.39
N ALA A 91 -13.64 -0.80 -1.44
CA ALA A 91 -15.10 -0.95 -1.31
C ALA A 91 -15.53 -2.15 -0.43
N LEU A 92 -14.66 -3.14 -0.23
CA LEU A 92 -14.93 -4.31 0.60
C LEU A 92 -14.66 -4.09 2.10
N ALA A 93 -14.06 -2.95 2.48
CA ALA A 93 -13.66 -2.66 3.85
C ALA A 93 -14.81 -2.23 4.78
N GLY A 94 -16.04 -2.10 4.27
CA GLY A 94 -17.20 -1.67 5.07
C GLY A 94 -16.94 -0.33 5.78
N PRO A 95 -17.03 -0.29 7.14
CA PRO A 95 -16.81 0.96 7.89
C PRO A 95 -15.36 1.48 7.85
N HIS A 96 -14.41 0.68 7.35
CA HIS A 96 -12.99 1.01 7.25
C HIS A 96 -12.56 1.32 5.80
N VAL A 97 -13.52 1.71 4.95
CA VAL A 97 -13.27 2.02 3.54
C VAL A 97 -12.25 3.16 3.35
N THR A 98 -12.26 4.15 4.22
CA THR A 98 -11.33 5.28 4.14
C THR A 98 -9.89 4.85 4.41
N GLU A 99 -9.66 4.05 5.44
CA GLU A 99 -8.36 3.49 5.77
C GLU A 99 -7.84 2.59 4.63
N ALA A 100 -8.68 1.68 4.15
CA ALA A 100 -8.33 0.81 3.02
C ALA A 100 -8.03 1.60 1.74
N ALA A 101 -8.79 2.67 1.46
CA ALA A 101 -8.58 3.55 0.31
C ALA A 101 -7.24 4.30 0.38
N LEU A 102 -6.81 4.68 1.59
CA LEU A 102 -5.51 5.33 1.79
C LEU A 102 -4.35 4.37 1.60
N LEU A 103 -4.48 3.12 2.07
CA LEU A 103 -3.51 2.07 1.80
C LEU A 103 -3.45 1.79 0.29
N HIS A 104 -4.62 1.73 -0.37
CA HIS A 104 -4.69 1.59 -1.82
C HIS A 104 -3.95 2.71 -2.55
N LEU A 105 -4.23 3.97 -2.20
CA LEU A 105 -3.55 5.14 -2.77
C LEU A 105 -2.03 5.07 -2.58
N ALA A 106 -1.57 4.71 -1.38
CA ALA A 106 -0.14 4.57 -1.09
C ALA A 106 0.51 3.51 -1.98
N ASN A 107 -0.15 2.36 -2.17
CA ASN A 107 0.33 1.30 -3.05
C ASN A 107 0.40 1.75 -4.51
N GLN A 108 -0.62 2.50 -5.01
CA GLN A 108 -0.58 3.04 -6.37
C GLN A 108 0.54 4.07 -6.55
N ILE A 109 0.78 4.94 -5.57
CA ILE A 109 1.89 5.90 -5.60
C ILE A 109 3.25 5.18 -5.68
N LEU A 110 3.44 4.11 -4.92
CA LEU A 110 4.67 3.32 -4.96
C LEU A 110 4.83 2.54 -6.26
N ALA A 111 3.75 1.92 -6.74
CA ALA A 111 3.76 1.12 -7.96
C ALA A 111 4.02 1.94 -9.24
N THR A 112 3.78 3.25 -9.21
CA THR A 112 3.94 4.16 -10.35
C THR A 112 5.18 5.06 -10.26
N ASP A 113 6.06 4.87 -9.26
CA ASP A 113 7.18 5.80 -9.01
C ASP A 113 8.20 5.84 -10.15
N GLU A 114 8.28 4.80 -10.97
CA GLU A 114 9.17 4.68 -12.14
C GLU A 114 8.44 4.92 -13.48
N ASP A 115 7.14 5.20 -13.47
CA ASP A 115 6.39 5.50 -14.69
C ASP A 115 6.79 6.87 -15.27
N GLU A 116 6.61 7.07 -16.56
CA GLU A 116 6.93 8.33 -17.26
C GLU A 116 6.08 9.50 -16.72
N ASN A 117 4.79 9.24 -16.47
CA ASN A 117 3.84 10.19 -15.88
C ASN A 117 3.23 9.58 -14.59
N PRO A 118 4.00 9.57 -13.49
CA PRO A 118 3.66 8.77 -12.32
C PRO A 118 2.39 9.23 -11.60
N ASP A 119 2.06 10.52 -11.65
CA ASP A 119 0.90 11.07 -10.94
C ASP A 119 -0.40 10.82 -11.70
N GLU A 120 -0.39 10.91 -13.03
CA GLU A 120 -1.48 10.51 -13.91
C GLU A 120 -1.73 9.00 -13.84
N ALA A 121 -0.65 8.20 -13.84
CA ALA A 121 -0.74 6.74 -13.75
C ALA A 121 -1.41 6.26 -12.46
N VAL A 122 -1.24 6.98 -11.35
CA VAL A 122 -2.00 6.70 -10.11
C VAL A 122 -3.51 6.79 -10.36
N LEU A 123 -3.98 7.89 -10.97
CA LEU A 123 -5.42 8.08 -11.23
C LEU A 123 -5.99 7.03 -12.19
N GLU A 124 -5.21 6.63 -13.21
CA GLU A 124 -5.63 5.62 -14.16
C GLU A 124 -5.78 4.22 -13.53
N ARG A 125 -4.97 3.92 -12.51
CA ARG A 125 -4.97 2.62 -11.80
C ARG A 125 -5.91 2.58 -10.60
N MET A 126 -6.31 3.75 -10.07
CA MET A 126 -7.25 3.80 -8.95
C MET A 126 -8.68 3.48 -9.39
N ASP A 127 -9.39 2.79 -8.51
CA ASP A 127 -10.85 2.69 -8.64
C ASP A 127 -11.48 4.09 -8.64
N PRO A 128 -12.33 4.44 -9.64
CA PRO A 128 -12.90 5.79 -9.75
C PRO A 128 -13.72 6.22 -8.54
N MET A 129 -14.42 5.29 -7.87
CA MET A 129 -15.20 5.60 -6.67
C MET A 129 -14.26 5.92 -5.50
N THR A 130 -13.18 5.19 -5.36
CA THR A 130 -12.15 5.43 -4.35
C THR A 130 -11.45 6.77 -4.57
N ALA A 131 -11.10 7.11 -5.81
CA ALA A 131 -10.52 8.40 -6.16
C ALA A 131 -11.45 9.57 -5.85
N ALA A 132 -12.74 9.44 -6.17
CA ALA A 132 -13.75 10.44 -5.87
C ALA A 132 -13.98 10.61 -4.35
N MET A 133 -14.04 9.51 -3.60
CA MET A 133 -14.22 9.53 -2.15
C MET A 133 -13.07 10.25 -1.43
N LEU A 134 -11.84 10.08 -1.90
CA LEU A 134 -10.64 10.73 -1.34
C LEU A 134 -10.39 12.12 -1.94
N GLU A 135 -11.23 12.57 -2.88
CA GLU A 135 -11.05 13.83 -3.62
C GLU A 135 -9.64 13.96 -4.23
N ILE A 136 -9.15 12.86 -4.84
CA ILE A 136 -7.81 12.79 -5.38
C ILE A 136 -7.75 13.45 -6.76
N SER A 137 -6.73 14.31 -6.93
CA SER A 137 -6.35 14.92 -8.22
C SER A 137 -4.85 14.72 -8.46
N VAL A 138 -4.39 14.96 -9.69
CA VAL A 138 -2.97 14.91 -10.08
C VAL A 138 -2.14 15.83 -9.18
N GLU A 139 -2.62 17.07 -8.93
CA GLU A 139 -1.92 18.05 -8.10
C GLU A 139 -1.80 17.57 -6.65
N ARG A 140 -2.84 16.90 -6.13
CA ARG A 140 -2.83 16.35 -4.77
C ARG A 140 -1.87 15.17 -4.65
N ILE A 141 -1.84 14.28 -5.63
CA ILE A 141 -0.87 13.17 -5.71
C ILE A 141 0.55 13.73 -5.77
N SER A 142 0.81 14.69 -6.65
CA SER A 142 2.12 15.36 -6.79
C SER A 142 2.59 15.96 -5.46
N SER A 143 1.70 16.65 -4.74
CA SER A 143 1.99 17.22 -3.42
C SER A 143 2.33 16.13 -2.39
N ILE A 144 1.58 15.03 -2.35
CA ILE A 144 1.85 13.90 -1.46
C ILE A 144 3.21 13.29 -1.77
N ARG A 145 3.49 13.00 -3.05
CA ARG A 145 4.76 12.41 -3.51
C ARG A 145 5.95 13.31 -3.17
N ALA A 146 5.84 14.63 -3.41
CA ALA A 146 6.90 15.58 -3.07
C ALA A 146 7.18 15.59 -1.56
N THR A 147 6.15 15.57 -0.73
CA THR A 147 6.30 15.54 0.73
C THR A 147 6.96 14.25 1.21
N VAL A 148 6.53 13.10 0.69
CA VAL A 148 7.12 11.78 1.02
C VAL A 148 8.60 11.73 0.62
N ARG A 149 8.97 12.23 -0.58
CA ARG A 149 10.36 12.30 -1.01
C ARG A 149 11.22 13.16 -0.09
N ASN A 150 10.71 14.31 0.35
CA ASN A 150 11.42 15.19 1.28
C ASN A 150 11.60 14.52 2.65
N GLU A 151 10.57 13.88 3.20
CA GLU A 151 10.66 13.15 4.47
C GLU A 151 11.63 11.97 4.38
N LYS A 152 11.58 11.18 3.29
CA LYS A 152 12.51 10.07 3.03
C LYS A 152 13.96 10.57 2.98
N SER A 153 14.21 11.67 2.28
CA SER A 153 15.55 12.28 2.17
C SER A 153 16.07 12.75 3.52
N ALA A 154 15.22 13.37 4.34
CA ALA A 154 15.57 13.80 5.70
C ALA A 154 15.92 12.61 6.61
N VAL A 155 15.16 11.52 6.54
CA VAL A 155 15.43 10.29 7.30
C VAL A 155 16.73 9.64 6.86
N ILE A 156 16.97 9.52 5.55
CA ILE A 156 18.22 8.95 5.02
C ILE A 156 19.41 9.78 5.47
N ALA A 157 19.35 11.12 5.38
CA ALA A 157 20.41 12.00 5.83
C ALA A 157 20.72 11.87 7.33
N LEU A 158 19.71 11.58 8.15
CA LEU A 158 19.87 11.36 9.60
C LEU A 158 20.64 10.06 9.91
N PHE A 159 20.34 8.97 9.19
CA PHE A 159 20.94 7.66 9.45
C PHE A 159 22.22 7.40 8.65
N PHE A 160 22.43 8.09 7.53
CA PHE A 160 23.57 7.93 6.64
C PHE A 160 24.21 9.29 6.30
N PRO A 161 24.76 10.03 7.30
CA PRO A 161 25.40 11.30 7.06
C PRO A 161 26.65 11.08 6.18
N GLY A 162 26.64 11.59 4.93
CA GLY A 162 27.79 11.51 4.01
C GLY A 162 27.54 10.75 2.69
N ARG A 163 26.31 10.35 2.39
CA ARG A 163 25.89 9.89 1.06
C ARG A 163 24.99 10.95 0.41
N GLY A 164 25.61 12.03 -0.05
CA GLY A 164 25.03 13.08 -0.86
C GLY A 164 25.91 13.31 -2.07
#